data_c31e6d0158d8c5bae59dcd5e557c23f8
#
_entry.id   c31e6d0158d8c5bae59dcd5e557c23f8
#
_cell.length_a   1.000
_cell.length_b   1.000
_cell.length_c   1.000
_cell.angle_alpha   90.00
_cell.angle_beta   90.00
_cell.angle_gamma   90.00
#
_symmetry.space_group_name_H-M   'P 1'
#
loop_
_entity.id
_entity.type
_entity.pdbx_description
1 polymer ?
#
loop_
_entity_poly.entity_id
_entity_poly.type
_entity_poly.pdbx_seq_one_letter_code
_entity_poly.pdbx_strand_id
1 'polypeptide(L)'
;FETLRSLTGSNADARYTYRASQEALVVANLYNAVAKLAGQAPLQVPALELAGNAVSQTASELWAARGASLVVSGSNLKEVQGMVNAINQMLGNYGNTLEWGAPWQVLQGRDAAVDQALADLLAGKFKAVLVQQVNPVYHAIEGKRWAEGLKKVRCYGFGLRNSETLNLCRAVAPAHHPLESWGDAEPRKGMFSLMQPAIAPLYNSKSWDEVLLGMLGRPDKIYDVLRNSWITRAAGMGVASDFAAFWRKILHDGVWERPVAAGVSYAAMDSGMILGNLGAAGLLGEGKAAGQTGLELVTYIKMSMGDGRLAHIPWLQEMPDPISKACWDNYLMVSLVQAGKL
;
A
#
# COMPACT_ATOMS: atom_id res chain seq x y z
N PHE A 1 0.97 -6.65 -19.25
CA PHE A 1 1.81 -5.52 -19.70
C PHE A 1 2.70 -5.09 -18.53
N GLU A 2 4.02 -5.06 -18.71
CA GLU A 2 4.96 -4.66 -17.64
C GLU A 2 6.31 -4.21 -18.23
N THR A 3 7.00 -3.32 -17.55
CA THR A 3 8.35 -2.87 -17.92
C THR A 3 9.43 -3.79 -17.39
N LEU A 4 9.24 -4.26 -16.15
CA LEU A 4 10.14 -5.17 -15.44
C LEU A 4 9.46 -6.53 -15.28
N ARG A 5 10.19 -7.61 -15.47
CA ARG A 5 9.63 -8.95 -15.28
C ARG A 5 9.30 -9.17 -13.80
N SER A 6 8.01 -9.43 -13.55
CA SER A 6 7.49 -9.75 -12.22
C SER A 6 7.15 -11.24 -12.11
N LEU A 7 6.83 -11.70 -10.91
CA LEU A 7 6.28 -13.05 -10.70
C LEU A 7 4.95 -13.23 -11.44
N THR A 8 4.09 -12.20 -11.42
CA THR A 8 2.82 -12.20 -12.16
C THR A 8 3.07 -12.33 -13.65
N GLY A 9 3.98 -11.52 -14.21
CA GLY A 9 4.33 -11.61 -15.63
C GLY A 9 5.07 -12.88 -16.00
N SER A 10 5.71 -13.56 -15.05
CA SER A 10 6.34 -14.87 -15.28
C SER A 10 5.32 -16.01 -15.36
N ASN A 11 4.15 -15.84 -14.77
CA ASN A 11 3.05 -16.80 -14.78
C ASN A 11 1.91 -16.43 -15.75
N ALA A 12 2.06 -15.30 -16.48
CA ALA A 12 1.05 -14.86 -17.44
C ALA A 12 1.12 -15.68 -18.74
N ASP A 13 -0.04 -16.01 -19.32
CA ASP A 13 -0.13 -16.67 -20.64
C ASP A 13 0.43 -15.79 -21.75
N ALA A 14 0.21 -14.48 -21.67
CA ALA A 14 0.77 -13.49 -22.59
C ALA A 14 1.39 -12.33 -21.83
N ARG A 15 2.64 -11.99 -22.17
CA ARG A 15 3.39 -10.90 -21.54
C ARG A 15 3.88 -9.93 -22.60
N TYR A 16 3.51 -8.66 -22.46
CA TYR A 16 3.92 -7.59 -23.35
C TYR A 16 4.74 -6.56 -22.60
N THR A 17 5.86 -6.14 -23.18
CA THR A 17 6.77 -5.15 -22.57
C THR A 17 6.56 -3.78 -23.16
N TYR A 18 6.72 -2.75 -22.34
CA TYR A 18 6.65 -1.34 -22.72
C TYR A 18 7.71 -0.55 -21.93
N ARG A 19 8.02 0.67 -22.37
CA ARG A 19 8.92 1.57 -21.63
C ARG A 19 8.18 2.17 -20.43
N ALA A 20 8.88 2.37 -19.32
CA ALA A 20 8.25 2.91 -18.10
C ALA A 20 7.51 4.25 -18.35
N SER A 21 8.07 5.10 -19.18
CA SER A 21 7.43 6.36 -19.61
C SER A 21 6.12 6.19 -20.40
N GLN A 22 5.84 4.99 -20.89
CA GLN A 22 4.65 4.68 -21.69
C GLN A 22 3.48 4.12 -20.86
N GLU A 23 3.63 3.92 -19.55
CA GLU A 23 2.61 3.26 -18.71
C GLU A 23 1.22 3.88 -18.88
N ALA A 24 1.11 5.20 -18.71
CA ALA A 24 -0.16 5.90 -18.85
C ALA A 24 -0.75 5.76 -20.25
N LEU A 25 0.11 5.76 -21.29
CA LEU A 25 -0.32 5.62 -22.68
C LEU A 25 -0.80 4.20 -22.99
N VAL A 26 -0.18 3.16 -22.42
CA VAL A 26 -0.65 1.76 -22.51
C VAL A 26 -2.06 1.64 -21.95
N VAL A 27 -2.28 2.16 -20.74
CA VAL A 27 -3.59 2.09 -20.09
C VAL A 27 -4.63 2.92 -20.84
N ALA A 28 -4.28 4.09 -21.37
CA ALA A 28 -5.19 4.91 -22.16
C ALA A 28 -5.59 4.24 -23.47
N ASN A 29 -4.66 3.56 -24.15
CA ASN A 29 -4.98 2.80 -25.36
C ASN A 29 -5.85 1.57 -25.06
N LEU A 30 -5.63 0.89 -23.93
CA LEU A 30 -6.52 -0.19 -23.47
C LEU A 30 -7.92 0.36 -23.15
N TYR A 31 -7.99 1.51 -22.45
CA TYR A 31 -9.26 2.19 -22.21
C TYR A 31 -10.00 2.46 -23.53
N ASN A 32 -9.33 3.05 -24.52
CA ASN A 32 -9.93 3.35 -25.81
C ASN A 32 -10.44 2.11 -26.53
N ALA A 33 -9.69 1.01 -26.48
CA ALA A 33 -10.08 -0.24 -27.10
C ALA A 33 -11.35 -0.83 -26.42
N VAL A 34 -11.43 -0.80 -25.09
CA VAL A 34 -12.62 -1.25 -24.35
C VAL A 34 -13.79 -0.27 -24.52
N ALA A 35 -13.55 1.05 -24.50
CA ALA A 35 -14.57 2.07 -24.72
C ALA A 35 -15.23 1.93 -26.10
N LYS A 36 -14.45 1.63 -27.13
CA LYS A 36 -14.99 1.33 -28.47
C LYS A 36 -15.96 0.16 -28.45
N LEU A 37 -15.64 -0.93 -27.74
CA LEU A 37 -16.51 -2.08 -27.58
C LEU A 37 -17.76 -1.76 -26.77
N ALA A 38 -17.63 -0.86 -25.79
CA ALA A 38 -18.71 -0.39 -24.92
C ALA A 38 -19.59 0.71 -25.57
N GLY A 39 -19.26 1.18 -26.77
CA GLY A 39 -19.96 2.30 -27.41
C GLY A 39 -19.74 3.64 -26.73
N GLN A 40 -18.65 3.80 -26.01
CA GLN A 40 -18.29 5.04 -25.31
C GLN A 40 -17.25 5.87 -26.08
N ALA A 41 -17.17 7.17 -25.78
CA ALA A 41 -16.24 8.07 -26.41
C ALA A 41 -14.78 7.73 -26.01
N PRO A 42 -13.84 7.67 -26.99
CA PRO A 42 -12.45 7.42 -26.70
C PRO A 42 -11.76 8.69 -26.13
N LEU A 43 -10.67 8.47 -25.42
CA LEU A 43 -9.72 9.50 -25.04
C LEU A 43 -8.91 9.95 -26.25
N GLN A 44 -8.62 11.25 -26.33
CA GLN A 44 -7.74 11.80 -27.38
C GLN A 44 -6.28 11.59 -26.96
N VAL A 45 -5.73 10.44 -27.32
CA VAL A 45 -4.35 10.04 -26.97
C VAL A 45 -3.64 9.50 -28.20
N PRO A 46 -2.31 9.61 -28.27
CA PRO A 46 -1.54 8.98 -29.33
C PRO A 46 -1.76 7.46 -29.33
N ALA A 47 -1.85 6.88 -30.50
CA ALA A 47 -1.86 5.43 -30.65
C ALA A 47 -0.51 4.85 -30.24
N LEU A 48 -0.53 3.75 -29.49
CA LEU A 48 0.65 3.01 -29.10
C LEU A 48 0.61 1.61 -29.71
N GLU A 49 1.57 1.32 -30.56
CA GLU A 49 1.76 -0.02 -31.12
C GLU A 49 2.63 -0.85 -30.15
N LEU A 50 2.03 -1.88 -29.59
CA LEU A 50 2.72 -2.88 -28.77
C LEU A 50 2.53 -4.26 -29.38
N ALA A 51 3.63 -4.93 -29.75
CA ALA A 51 3.63 -6.33 -30.21
C ALA A 51 2.43 -6.66 -31.12
N GLY A 52 2.27 -5.94 -32.23
CA GLY A 52 1.16 -6.11 -33.16
C GLY A 52 -0.17 -5.60 -32.59
N ASN A 53 -1.12 -6.50 -32.35
CA ASN A 53 -2.48 -6.16 -31.92
C ASN A 53 -2.76 -6.44 -30.42
N ALA A 54 -1.71 -6.51 -29.58
CA ALA A 54 -1.82 -6.91 -28.17
C ALA A 54 -2.92 -6.16 -27.39
N VAL A 55 -3.01 -4.84 -27.53
CA VAL A 55 -4.01 -4.02 -26.82
C VAL A 55 -5.44 -4.35 -27.27
N SER A 56 -5.67 -4.46 -28.58
CA SER A 56 -7.00 -4.76 -29.12
C SER A 56 -7.42 -6.20 -28.82
N GLN A 57 -6.50 -7.14 -28.85
CA GLN A 57 -6.74 -8.53 -28.47
C GLN A 57 -7.14 -8.61 -26.99
N THR A 58 -6.34 -8.00 -26.09
CA THR A 58 -6.63 -7.94 -24.66
C THR A 58 -8.00 -7.31 -24.40
N ALA A 59 -8.34 -6.21 -25.08
CA ALA A 59 -9.66 -5.59 -24.92
C ALA A 59 -10.80 -6.52 -25.36
N SER A 60 -10.61 -7.28 -26.44
CA SER A 60 -11.60 -8.24 -26.93
C SER A 60 -11.81 -9.41 -25.95
N GLU A 61 -10.73 -9.93 -25.39
CA GLU A 61 -10.75 -11.00 -24.38
C GLU A 61 -11.44 -10.53 -23.07
N LEU A 62 -11.07 -9.33 -22.58
CA LEU A 62 -11.71 -8.70 -21.41
C LEU A 62 -13.21 -8.48 -21.66
N TRP A 63 -13.56 -8.02 -22.87
CA TRP A 63 -14.95 -7.77 -23.24
C TRP A 63 -15.78 -9.06 -23.35
N ALA A 64 -15.19 -10.14 -23.83
CA ALA A 64 -15.82 -11.46 -23.84
C ALA A 64 -16.05 -12.01 -22.41
N ALA A 65 -15.14 -11.66 -21.47
CA ALA A 65 -15.21 -12.09 -20.07
C ALA A 65 -15.82 -11.02 -19.14
N ARG A 66 -16.76 -10.18 -19.63
CA ARG A 66 -17.40 -9.15 -18.79
C ARG A 66 -18.04 -9.75 -17.53
N GLY A 67 -17.85 -9.04 -16.39
CA GLY A 67 -18.32 -9.49 -15.08
C GLY A 67 -17.49 -10.63 -14.46
N ALA A 68 -16.54 -11.20 -15.20
CA ALA A 68 -15.66 -12.28 -14.77
C ALA A 68 -14.18 -11.96 -15.04
N SER A 69 -13.87 -10.72 -15.40
CA SER A 69 -12.52 -10.20 -15.66
C SER A 69 -12.07 -9.24 -14.58
N LEU A 70 -10.81 -8.84 -14.62
CA LEU A 70 -10.25 -7.84 -13.70
C LEU A 70 -9.07 -7.13 -14.37
N VAL A 71 -9.06 -5.80 -14.32
CA VAL A 71 -7.92 -4.98 -14.72
C VAL A 71 -7.35 -4.30 -13.49
N VAL A 72 -6.05 -4.44 -13.28
CA VAL A 72 -5.31 -3.82 -12.16
C VAL A 72 -4.04 -3.15 -12.68
N SER A 73 -3.58 -2.11 -11.98
CA SER A 73 -2.30 -1.47 -12.21
C SER A 73 -1.58 -1.22 -10.89
N GLY A 74 -0.27 -1.42 -10.88
CA GLY A 74 0.61 -1.05 -9.76
C GLY A 74 1.01 0.43 -9.76
N SER A 75 0.50 1.24 -10.69
CA SER A 75 0.81 2.67 -10.78
C SER A 75 0.29 3.45 -9.57
N ASN A 76 1.12 4.37 -9.05
CA ASN A 76 0.70 5.33 -8.02
C ASN A 76 0.10 6.62 -8.62
N LEU A 77 0.03 6.72 -9.95
CA LEU A 77 -0.57 7.86 -10.63
C LEU A 77 -2.10 7.75 -10.55
N LYS A 78 -2.74 8.75 -9.93
CA LYS A 78 -4.21 8.77 -9.77
C LYS A 78 -4.95 8.73 -11.11
N GLU A 79 -4.37 9.30 -12.15
CA GLU A 79 -4.91 9.34 -13.50
C GLU A 79 -4.94 7.92 -14.11
N VAL A 80 -3.86 7.16 -13.93
CA VAL A 80 -3.79 5.76 -14.37
C VAL A 80 -4.81 4.91 -13.62
N GLN A 81 -4.90 5.06 -12.30
CA GLN A 81 -5.92 4.37 -11.50
C GLN A 81 -7.34 4.76 -11.89
N GLY A 82 -7.55 6.03 -12.25
CA GLY A 82 -8.84 6.50 -12.79
C GLY A 82 -9.25 5.75 -14.07
N MET A 83 -8.34 5.62 -15.03
CA MET A 83 -8.60 4.87 -16.26
C MET A 83 -8.85 3.38 -15.99
N VAL A 84 -8.07 2.76 -15.11
CA VAL A 84 -8.26 1.35 -14.70
C VAL A 84 -9.65 1.15 -14.07
N ASN A 85 -10.07 2.05 -13.20
CA ASN A 85 -11.41 2.00 -12.61
C ASN A 85 -12.51 2.14 -13.67
N ALA A 86 -12.35 3.06 -14.62
CA ALA A 86 -13.31 3.23 -15.71
C ALA A 86 -13.37 2.00 -16.62
N ILE A 87 -12.26 1.35 -16.92
CA ILE A 87 -12.23 0.06 -17.66
C ILE A 87 -13.01 -0.99 -16.89
N ASN A 88 -12.75 -1.18 -15.60
CA ASN A 88 -13.45 -2.14 -14.78
C ASN A 88 -14.96 -1.85 -14.69
N GLN A 89 -15.36 -0.57 -14.71
CA GLN A 89 -16.76 -0.18 -14.76
C GLN A 89 -17.41 -0.58 -16.08
N MET A 90 -16.77 -0.30 -17.24
CA MET A 90 -17.27 -0.70 -18.55
C MET A 90 -17.40 -2.23 -18.69
N LEU A 91 -16.50 -2.97 -18.02
CA LEU A 91 -16.51 -4.43 -18.01
C LEU A 91 -17.50 -5.01 -17.01
N GLY A 92 -18.23 -4.21 -16.22
CA GLY A 92 -19.18 -4.70 -15.21
C GLY A 92 -18.52 -5.48 -14.07
N ASN A 93 -17.28 -5.16 -13.73
CA ASN A 93 -16.51 -5.88 -12.71
C ASN A 93 -16.87 -5.48 -11.28
N TYR A 94 -17.45 -4.30 -11.07
CA TYR A 94 -17.89 -3.83 -9.76
C TYR A 94 -19.09 -4.62 -9.26
N GLY A 95 -18.99 -5.15 -8.05
CA GLY A 95 -19.98 -6.04 -7.46
C GLY A 95 -19.83 -7.51 -7.89
N ASN A 96 -18.91 -7.81 -8.81
CA ASN A 96 -18.58 -9.15 -9.28
C ASN A 96 -17.16 -9.55 -8.88
N THR A 97 -16.15 -9.04 -9.58
CA THR A 97 -14.72 -9.31 -9.29
C THR A 97 -14.08 -8.25 -8.41
N LEU A 98 -14.73 -7.08 -8.26
CA LEU A 98 -14.33 -6.00 -7.37
C LEU A 98 -15.44 -5.74 -6.35
N GLU A 99 -15.16 -6.04 -5.08
CA GLU A 99 -16.05 -5.75 -3.97
C GLU A 99 -15.51 -4.60 -3.12
N TRP A 100 -16.32 -3.54 -2.95
CA TRP A 100 -15.99 -2.38 -2.13
C TRP A 100 -16.68 -2.38 -0.77
N GLY A 101 -17.61 -3.30 -0.56
CA GLY A 101 -18.31 -3.43 0.71
C GLY A 101 -17.37 -3.69 1.89
N ALA A 102 -16.30 -4.44 1.65
CA ALA A 102 -15.31 -4.83 2.64
C ALA A 102 -13.87 -4.49 2.19
N PRO A 103 -13.51 -3.20 2.06
CA PRO A 103 -12.18 -2.79 1.61
C PRO A 103 -11.10 -3.19 2.62
N TRP A 104 -9.91 -3.47 2.12
CA TRP A 104 -8.71 -3.62 2.93
C TRP A 104 -8.32 -2.29 3.58
N GLN A 105 -7.94 -2.34 4.87
CA GLN A 105 -7.60 -1.16 5.67
C GLN A 105 -6.12 -1.12 6.10
N VAL A 106 -5.30 -2.03 5.58
CA VAL A 106 -3.88 -2.15 5.97
C VAL A 106 -2.97 -1.06 5.39
N LEU A 107 -3.40 -0.40 4.32
CA LEU A 107 -2.65 0.67 3.66
C LEU A 107 -3.53 1.94 3.57
N GLN A 108 -3.63 2.66 4.68
CA GLN A 108 -4.42 3.90 4.77
C GLN A 108 -3.55 5.15 4.89
N GLY A 109 -2.27 5.05 4.55
CA GLY A 109 -1.33 6.17 4.57
C GLY A 109 -1.75 7.30 3.62
N ARG A 110 -1.39 8.53 3.99
CA ARG A 110 -1.64 9.74 3.19
C ARG A 110 -0.34 10.52 3.08
N ASP A 111 0.35 10.40 1.95
CA ASP A 111 1.66 11.02 1.71
C ASP A 111 1.61 12.53 1.93
N ALA A 112 0.58 13.20 1.42
CA ALA A 112 0.39 14.64 1.64
C ALA A 112 0.30 15.03 3.13
N ALA A 113 -0.20 14.15 4.00
CA ALA A 113 -0.22 14.42 5.44
C ALA A 113 1.16 14.24 6.06
N VAL A 114 1.98 13.34 5.54
CA VAL A 114 3.38 13.17 5.96
C VAL A 114 4.21 14.39 5.55
N ASP A 115 4.04 14.87 4.31
CA ASP A 115 4.71 16.07 3.82
C ASP A 115 4.31 17.32 4.63
N GLN A 116 3.02 17.45 4.95
CA GLN A 116 2.53 18.53 5.81
C GLN A 116 3.09 18.43 7.23
N ALA A 117 3.19 17.21 7.79
CA ALA A 117 3.78 17.00 9.11
C ALA A 117 5.27 17.40 9.15
N LEU A 118 6.03 17.11 8.09
CA LEU A 118 7.40 17.56 7.95
C LEU A 118 7.50 19.10 7.87
N ALA A 119 6.65 19.72 7.06
CA ALA A 119 6.60 21.18 6.94
C ALA A 119 6.29 21.84 8.30
N ASP A 120 5.31 21.31 9.03
CA ASP A 120 4.90 21.82 10.34
C ASP A 120 5.98 21.59 11.41
N LEU A 121 6.68 20.47 11.36
CA LEU A 121 7.82 20.18 12.21
C LEU A 121 8.95 21.19 12.02
N LEU A 122 9.32 21.46 10.77
CA LEU A 122 10.37 22.42 10.42
C LEU A 122 9.99 23.87 10.78
N ALA A 123 8.70 24.19 10.68
CA ALA A 123 8.13 25.47 11.09
C ALA A 123 8.00 25.64 12.62
N GLY A 124 8.35 24.60 13.42
CA GLY A 124 8.29 24.66 14.88
C GLY A 124 6.87 24.65 15.46
N LYS A 125 5.88 24.16 14.74
CA LYS A 125 4.47 24.11 15.20
C LYS A 125 4.23 23.06 16.28
N PHE A 126 5.11 22.07 16.41
CA PHE A 126 4.99 21.02 17.42
C PHE A 126 5.79 21.36 18.68
N LYS A 127 5.18 21.17 19.84
CA LYS A 127 5.84 21.30 21.16
C LYS A 127 6.56 20.00 21.55
N ALA A 128 6.04 18.86 21.12
CA ALA A 128 6.63 17.54 21.33
C ALA A 128 6.20 16.61 20.19
N VAL A 129 7.03 15.60 19.93
CA VAL A 129 6.77 14.53 18.95
C VAL A 129 6.95 13.18 19.64
N LEU A 130 5.98 12.31 19.46
CA LEU A 130 6.05 10.91 19.88
C LEU A 130 6.25 10.05 18.63
N VAL A 131 7.30 9.25 18.62
CA VAL A 131 7.66 8.37 17.50
C VAL A 131 7.44 6.93 17.93
N GLN A 132 6.55 6.23 17.23
CA GLN A 132 6.25 4.82 17.49
C GLN A 132 6.59 3.96 16.27
N GLN A 133 7.60 3.11 16.39
CA GLN A 133 7.96 2.08 15.39
C GLN A 133 8.07 2.58 13.93
N VAL A 134 8.35 3.87 13.74
CA VAL A 134 8.61 4.47 12.43
C VAL A 134 10.01 5.08 12.40
N ASN A 135 10.63 5.09 11.25
CA ASN A 135 11.98 5.60 11.06
C ASN A 135 12.06 6.57 9.88
N PRO A 136 11.41 7.76 9.97
CA PRO A 136 11.37 8.71 8.87
C PRO A 136 12.75 9.22 8.44
N VAL A 137 13.74 9.23 9.34
CA VAL A 137 15.12 9.62 8.98
C VAL A 137 15.74 8.63 7.97
N TYR A 138 15.37 7.37 8.02
CA TYR A 138 15.84 6.34 7.09
C TYR A 138 14.91 6.14 5.89
N HIS A 139 13.60 6.05 6.12
CA HIS A 139 12.65 5.63 5.08
C HIS A 139 12.14 6.78 4.20
N ALA A 140 12.10 8.02 4.73
CA ALA A 140 11.58 9.14 3.95
C ALA A 140 12.62 9.65 2.95
N ILE A 141 12.16 10.08 1.77
CA ILE A 141 13.00 10.73 0.75
C ILE A 141 13.74 11.93 1.37
N GLU A 142 13.05 12.71 2.20
CA GLU A 142 13.61 13.87 2.89
C GLU A 142 14.12 13.55 4.32
N GLY A 143 14.72 12.37 4.52
CA GLY A 143 15.17 11.91 5.84
C GLY A 143 16.09 12.88 6.57
N LYS A 144 16.94 13.62 5.85
CA LYS A 144 17.80 14.68 6.43
C LYS A 144 16.97 15.81 7.04
N ARG A 145 15.92 16.26 6.37
CA ARG A 145 15.01 17.31 6.87
C ARG A 145 14.21 16.82 8.09
N TRP A 146 13.79 15.56 8.09
CA TRP A 146 13.23 14.95 9.29
C TRP A 146 14.19 15.00 10.47
N ALA A 147 15.46 14.64 10.27
CA ALA A 147 16.47 14.70 11.30
C ALA A 147 16.69 16.13 11.82
N GLU A 148 16.71 17.14 10.94
CA GLU A 148 16.83 18.55 11.32
C GLU A 148 15.64 19.03 12.17
N GLY A 149 14.43 18.64 11.78
CA GLY A 149 13.22 19.03 12.50
C GLY A 149 13.11 18.36 13.86
N LEU A 150 13.41 17.06 13.94
CA LEU A 150 13.36 16.30 15.20
C LEU A 150 14.36 16.78 16.25
N LYS A 151 15.53 17.29 15.84
CA LYS A 151 16.53 17.90 16.74
C LYS A 151 16.04 19.19 17.41
N LYS A 152 15.06 19.88 16.82
CA LYS A 152 14.53 21.16 17.31
C LYS A 152 13.34 21.02 18.26
N VAL A 153 12.80 19.82 18.41
CA VAL A 153 11.57 19.54 19.19
C VAL A 153 11.85 18.52 20.29
N ARG A 154 11.02 18.48 21.31
CA ARG A 154 11.07 17.39 22.30
C ARG A 154 10.58 16.11 21.64
N CYS A 155 11.52 15.24 21.28
CA CYS A 155 11.20 13.95 20.66
C CYS A 155 11.30 12.82 21.71
N TYR A 156 10.31 11.94 21.74
CA TYR A 156 10.27 10.74 22.57
C TYR A 156 9.96 9.55 21.67
N GLY A 157 10.76 8.50 21.81
CA GLY A 157 10.69 7.35 20.92
C GLY A 157 10.20 6.08 21.61
N PHE A 158 9.55 5.23 20.85
CA PHE A 158 9.13 3.87 21.24
C PHE A 158 9.47 2.92 20.12
N GLY A 159 10.25 1.89 20.43
CA GLY A 159 10.66 0.94 19.41
C GLY A 159 11.25 -0.34 19.98
N LEU A 160 11.21 -1.39 19.16
CA LEU A 160 11.81 -2.69 19.47
C LEU A 160 13.34 -2.64 19.38
N ARG A 161 13.86 -1.71 18.60
CA ARG A 161 15.28 -1.57 18.28
C ARG A 161 15.63 -0.11 18.13
N ASN A 162 16.90 0.18 18.32
CA ASN A 162 17.43 1.49 18.03
C ASN A 162 17.40 1.77 16.50
N SER A 163 17.25 3.02 16.14
CA SER A 163 17.18 3.47 14.75
C SER A 163 17.72 4.90 14.61
N GLU A 164 17.95 5.33 13.37
CA GLU A 164 18.40 6.69 13.06
C GLU A 164 17.47 7.75 13.68
N THR A 165 16.17 7.52 13.62
CA THR A 165 15.17 8.42 14.22
C THR A 165 15.19 8.36 15.75
N LEU A 166 15.22 7.16 16.33
CA LEU A 166 15.22 6.98 17.78
C LEU A 166 16.48 7.55 18.44
N ASN A 167 17.61 7.52 17.72
CA ASN A 167 18.86 8.15 18.18
C ASN A 167 18.77 9.68 18.34
N LEU A 168 17.78 10.32 17.73
CA LEU A 168 17.53 11.75 17.87
C LEU A 168 16.55 12.07 18.99
N CYS A 169 15.89 11.06 19.57
CA CYS A 169 14.92 11.24 20.63
C CYS A 169 15.62 11.53 21.97
N ARG A 170 14.99 12.39 22.78
CA ARG A 170 15.48 12.74 24.12
C ARG A 170 15.45 11.54 25.07
N ALA A 171 14.46 10.70 24.90
CA ALA A 171 14.30 9.44 25.63
C ALA A 171 13.61 8.42 24.73
N VAL A 172 13.99 7.16 24.90
CA VAL A 172 13.42 6.02 24.18
C VAL A 172 12.95 4.99 25.20
N ALA A 173 11.68 4.61 25.11
CA ALA A 173 11.14 3.49 25.85
C ALA A 173 11.17 2.24 24.96
N PRO A 174 11.74 1.11 25.45
CA PRO A 174 11.71 -0.14 24.73
C PRO A 174 10.26 -0.65 24.64
N ALA A 175 9.84 -1.00 23.42
CA ALA A 175 8.51 -1.51 23.14
C ALA A 175 8.42 -3.03 23.36
N HIS A 176 7.23 -3.51 23.69
CA HIS A 176 6.91 -4.93 23.62
C HIS A 176 6.95 -5.43 22.17
N HIS A 177 7.41 -6.65 21.99
CA HIS A 177 7.21 -7.38 20.74
C HIS A 177 5.71 -7.70 20.57
N PRO A 178 5.18 -7.81 19.33
CA PRO A 178 3.79 -8.22 19.11
C PRO A 178 3.40 -9.53 19.83
N LEU A 179 4.32 -10.49 19.96
CA LEU A 179 4.09 -11.73 20.71
C LEU A 179 3.97 -11.56 22.23
N GLU A 180 4.29 -10.37 22.75
CA GLU A 180 4.24 -10.02 24.17
C GLU A 180 3.03 -9.11 24.51
N SER A 181 2.22 -8.76 23.52
CA SER A 181 1.20 -7.71 23.67
C SER A 181 -0.20 -8.19 23.32
N TRP A 182 -1.19 -7.64 24.07
CA TRP A 182 -2.58 -7.65 23.65
C TRP A 182 -2.82 -6.58 22.59
N GLY A 183 -3.74 -6.84 21.67
CA GLY A 183 -4.19 -5.86 20.69
C GLY A 183 -5.34 -6.38 19.84
N ASP A 184 -5.88 -5.48 19.02
CA ASP A 184 -6.83 -5.82 17.98
C ASP A 184 -6.56 -4.99 16.71
N ALA A 185 -7.08 -5.45 15.60
CA ALA A 185 -7.05 -4.76 14.33
C ALA A 185 -8.28 -5.09 13.50
N GLU A 186 -8.63 -4.17 12.59
CA GLU A 186 -9.62 -4.39 11.56
C GLU A 186 -8.92 -4.29 10.18
N PRO A 187 -8.20 -5.35 9.75
CA PRO A 187 -7.41 -5.31 8.51
C PRO A 187 -8.26 -5.21 7.25
N ARG A 188 -9.50 -5.65 7.33
CA ARG A 188 -10.53 -5.50 6.31
C ARG A 188 -11.83 -5.07 7.00
N LYS A 189 -12.58 -4.15 6.40
CA LYS A 189 -13.84 -3.68 6.97
C LYS A 189 -14.76 -4.84 7.34
N GLY A 190 -15.16 -4.90 8.60
CA GLY A 190 -15.99 -5.97 9.16
C GLY A 190 -15.23 -7.22 9.61
N MET A 191 -13.94 -7.33 9.35
CA MET A 191 -13.09 -8.41 9.83
C MET A 191 -12.18 -7.92 10.95
N PHE A 192 -12.34 -8.45 12.14
CA PHE A 192 -11.57 -8.07 13.32
C PHE A 192 -10.66 -9.22 13.73
N SER A 193 -9.40 -8.90 13.96
CA SER A 193 -8.39 -9.84 14.44
C SER A 193 -7.99 -9.48 15.87
N LEU A 194 -7.83 -10.47 16.73
CA LEU A 194 -7.34 -10.30 18.08
C LEU A 194 -5.91 -10.82 18.19
N MET A 195 -5.05 -10.05 18.80
CA MET A 195 -3.69 -10.42 19.12
C MET A 195 -3.61 -10.67 20.62
N GLN A 196 -3.14 -11.87 20.97
CA GLN A 196 -2.91 -12.30 22.35
C GLN A 196 -1.42 -12.49 22.58
N PRO A 197 -0.87 -12.15 23.77
CA PRO A 197 0.52 -12.43 24.07
C PRO A 197 0.74 -13.94 24.08
N ALA A 198 1.68 -14.42 23.28
CA ALA A 198 2.11 -15.81 23.24
C ALA A 198 3.20 -16.09 24.28
N ILE A 199 3.91 -15.06 24.71
CA ILE A 199 4.99 -15.11 25.71
C ILE A 199 4.87 -13.94 26.68
N ALA A 200 5.44 -14.10 27.87
CA ALA A 200 5.65 -12.98 28.76
C ALA A 200 6.73 -12.03 28.22
N PRO A 201 6.71 -10.74 28.57
CA PRO A 201 7.78 -9.82 28.16
C PRO A 201 9.15 -10.32 28.58
N LEU A 202 10.07 -10.39 27.61
CA LEU A 202 11.46 -10.84 27.82
C LEU A 202 12.33 -9.78 28.50
N TYR A 203 11.97 -8.52 28.34
CA TYR A 203 12.73 -7.39 28.83
C TYR A 203 11.82 -6.42 29.62
N ASN A 204 12.43 -5.50 30.33
CA ASN A 204 11.69 -4.42 31.01
C ASN A 204 11.20 -3.39 29.95
N SER A 205 10.22 -3.80 29.20
CA SER A 205 9.57 -3.03 28.13
C SER A 205 8.11 -2.75 28.48
N LYS A 206 7.44 -1.96 27.66
CA LYS A 206 6.01 -1.63 27.78
C LYS A 206 5.36 -1.69 26.39
N SER A 207 4.08 -2.06 26.35
CA SER A 207 3.31 -1.86 25.13
C SER A 207 3.07 -0.35 24.92
N TRP A 208 2.85 0.03 23.65
CA TRP A 208 2.50 1.42 23.32
C TRP A 208 1.29 1.91 24.09
N ASP A 209 0.28 1.07 24.18
CA ASP A 209 -0.98 1.38 24.86
C ASP A 209 -0.78 1.60 26.36
N GLU A 210 0.06 0.78 27.02
CA GLU A 210 0.42 0.98 28.43
C GLU A 210 1.14 2.31 28.67
N VAL A 211 1.98 2.71 27.74
CA VAL A 211 2.67 4.01 27.84
C VAL A 211 1.68 5.14 27.68
N LEU A 212 0.76 5.07 26.73
CA LEU A 212 -0.30 6.07 26.57
C LEU A 212 -1.22 6.15 27.79
N LEU A 213 -1.63 5.00 28.35
CA LEU A 213 -2.41 4.96 29.60
C LEU A 213 -1.64 5.60 30.75
N GLY A 214 -0.35 5.31 30.88
CA GLY A 214 0.51 5.94 31.89
C GLY A 214 0.59 7.46 31.72
N MET A 215 0.71 7.97 30.49
CA MET A 215 0.68 9.42 30.19
C MET A 215 -0.67 10.06 30.57
N LEU A 216 -1.76 9.31 30.48
CA LEU A 216 -3.11 9.75 30.86
C LEU A 216 -3.38 9.59 32.37
N GLY A 217 -2.40 9.11 33.15
CA GLY A 217 -2.57 8.82 34.58
C GLY A 217 -3.52 7.64 34.87
N ARG A 218 -3.69 6.73 33.92
CA ARG A 218 -4.56 5.57 34.01
C ARG A 218 -3.74 4.30 34.24
N PRO A 219 -3.88 3.62 35.40
CA PRO A 219 -3.15 2.39 35.72
C PRO A 219 -3.83 1.12 35.19
N ASP A 220 -4.73 1.24 34.22
CA ASP A 220 -5.51 0.12 33.68
C ASP A 220 -4.61 -0.90 32.98
N LYS A 221 -4.96 -2.19 33.08
CA LYS A 221 -4.34 -3.24 32.30
C LYS A 221 -4.89 -3.23 30.88
N ILE A 222 -4.03 -3.40 29.89
CA ILE A 222 -4.43 -3.39 28.48
C ILE A 222 -5.51 -4.42 28.16
N TYR A 223 -5.42 -5.63 28.74
CA TYR A 223 -6.46 -6.63 28.58
C TYR A 223 -7.85 -6.11 28.98
N ASP A 224 -7.95 -5.42 30.12
CA ASP A 224 -9.23 -4.90 30.61
C ASP A 224 -9.74 -3.76 29.74
N VAL A 225 -8.85 -2.88 29.28
CA VAL A 225 -9.19 -1.79 28.35
C VAL A 225 -9.71 -2.36 27.02
N LEU A 226 -9.00 -3.32 26.45
CA LEU A 226 -9.39 -3.99 25.23
C LEU A 226 -10.74 -4.70 25.39
N ARG A 227 -10.89 -5.51 26.42
CA ARG A 227 -12.14 -6.22 26.72
C ARG A 227 -13.32 -5.27 26.91
N ASN A 228 -13.14 -4.17 27.62
CA ASN A 228 -14.19 -3.16 27.84
C ASN A 228 -14.56 -2.44 26.53
N SER A 229 -13.58 -2.13 25.68
CA SER A 229 -13.81 -1.60 24.34
C SER A 229 -14.66 -2.56 23.49
N TRP A 230 -14.40 -3.86 23.60
CA TRP A 230 -15.18 -4.88 22.90
C TRP A 230 -16.59 -5.09 23.46
N ILE A 231 -16.84 -4.87 24.76
CA ILE A 231 -18.22 -4.83 25.29
C ILE A 231 -19.04 -3.77 24.57
N THR A 232 -18.51 -2.56 24.47
CA THR A 232 -19.19 -1.45 23.78
C THR A 232 -19.37 -1.73 22.28
N ARG A 233 -18.32 -2.26 21.63
CA ARG A 233 -18.35 -2.60 20.20
C ARG A 233 -19.38 -3.69 19.92
N ALA A 234 -19.37 -4.79 20.68
CA ALA A 234 -20.31 -5.90 20.54
C ALA A 234 -21.77 -5.48 20.73
N ALA A 235 -22.05 -4.63 21.72
CA ALA A 235 -23.37 -4.06 21.92
C ALA A 235 -23.85 -3.23 20.73
N GLY A 236 -22.98 -2.35 20.19
CA GLY A 236 -23.29 -1.55 19.00
C GLY A 236 -23.47 -2.37 17.72
N MET A 237 -23.00 -3.61 17.70
CA MET A 237 -23.14 -4.53 16.57
C MET A 237 -24.31 -5.52 16.73
N GLY A 238 -25.09 -5.42 17.80
CA GLY A 238 -26.19 -6.34 18.07
C GLY A 238 -25.73 -7.76 18.41
N VAL A 239 -24.48 -7.94 18.83
CA VAL A 239 -23.93 -9.23 19.21
C VAL A 239 -24.27 -9.50 20.67
N ALA A 240 -25.13 -10.48 20.85
CA ALA A 240 -25.37 -11.34 22.00
C ALA A 240 -25.60 -10.75 23.40
N SER A 241 -26.62 -11.29 24.03
CA SER A 241 -26.93 -11.22 25.44
C SER A 241 -25.81 -11.79 26.36
N ASP A 242 -24.92 -12.65 25.86
CA ASP A 242 -23.79 -13.22 26.61
C ASP A 242 -22.43 -12.79 26.01
N PHE A 243 -21.97 -11.63 26.46
CA PHE A 243 -20.64 -11.13 26.08
C PHE A 243 -19.51 -12.07 26.51
N ALA A 244 -19.65 -12.78 27.65
CA ALA A 244 -18.57 -13.64 28.12
C ALA A 244 -18.36 -14.87 27.20
N ALA A 245 -19.42 -15.46 26.70
CA ALA A 245 -19.34 -16.54 25.72
C ALA A 245 -18.78 -16.02 24.38
N PHE A 246 -19.28 -14.87 23.92
CA PHE A 246 -18.76 -14.21 22.73
C PHE A 246 -17.25 -13.92 22.83
N TRP A 247 -16.82 -13.32 23.95
CA TRP A 247 -15.42 -12.98 24.17
C TRP A 247 -14.50 -14.21 24.15
N ARG A 248 -14.91 -15.30 24.86
CA ARG A 248 -14.16 -16.57 24.81
C ARG A 248 -14.04 -17.12 23.41
N LYS A 249 -15.14 -17.06 22.63
CA LYS A 249 -15.16 -17.56 21.26
C LYS A 249 -14.18 -16.78 20.38
N ILE A 250 -14.24 -15.45 20.37
CA ILE A 250 -13.36 -14.64 19.50
C ILE A 250 -11.88 -14.71 19.92
N LEU A 251 -11.59 -14.92 21.21
CA LEU A 251 -10.24 -15.18 21.67
C LEU A 251 -9.73 -16.56 21.18
N HIS A 252 -10.59 -17.57 21.19
CA HIS A 252 -10.24 -18.91 20.69
C HIS A 252 -10.03 -18.89 19.18
N ASP A 253 -10.91 -18.26 18.44
CA ASP A 253 -10.87 -18.22 16.97
C ASP A 253 -9.80 -17.23 16.44
N GLY A 254 -9.41 -16.24 17.24
CA GLY A 254 -8.46 -15.19 16.90
C GLY A 254 -9.00 -14.16 15.91
N VAL A 255 -10.14 -14.43 15.30
CA VAL A 255 -10.79 -13.61 14.27
C VAL A 255 -12.30 -13.62 14.46
N TRP A 256 -12.93 -12.50 14.15
CA TRP A 256 -14.38 -12.40 14.05
C TRP A 256 -14.76 -11.58 12.83
N GLU A 257 -15.69 -12.10 12.05
CA GLU A 257 -16.20 -11.44 10.85
C GLU A 257 -17.65 -11.03 11.05
N ARG A 258 -17.95 -9.79 10.73
CA ARG A 258 -19.29 -9.25 10.61
C ARG A 258 -19.68 -9.22 9.14
N PRO A 259 -20.86 -9.74 8.77
CA PRO A 259 -21.36 -9.53 7.43
C PRO A 259 -21.45 -8.04 7.11
N VAL A 260 -20.76 -7.59 6.09
CA VAL A 260 -20.88 -6.23 5.57
C VAL A 260 -22.04 -6.22 4.60
N ALA A 261 -22.91 -5.20 4.69
CA ALA A 261 -24.05 -5.10 3.79
C ALA A 261 -23.59 -5.13 2.33
N ALA A 262 -24.10 -6.07 1.56
CA ALA A 262 -23.97 -6.07 0.11
C ALA A 262 -24.71 -4.84 -0.44
N GLY A 263 -24.18 -4.23 -1.52
CA GLY A 263 -24.91 -3.16 -2.21
C GLY A 263 -24.34 -1.76 -1.99
N VAL A 264 -23.01 -1.63 -2.10
CA VAL A 264 -22.42 -0.30 -2.32
C VAL A 264 -22.81 0.16 -3.72
N SER A 265 -23.56 1.26 -3.82
CA SER A 265 -23.81 1.91 -5.10
C SER A 265 -22.52 2.58 -5.60
N TYR A 266 -22.15 2.30 -6.84
CA TYR A 266 -20.98 2.89 -7.48
C TYR A 266 -21.45 4.05 -8.36
N ALA A 267 -20.95 5.26 -8.09
CA ALA A 267 -21.15 6.37 -9.01
C ALA A 267 -20.37 6.11 -10.30
N ALA A 268 -21.01 6.39 -11.44
CA ALA A 268 -20.34 6.33 -12.72
C ALA A 268 -19.14 7.30 -12.74
N MET A 269 -18.02 6.85 -13.27
CA MET A 269 -16.82 7.67 -13.38
C MET A 269 -16.96 8.63 -14.56
N ASP A 270 -16.73 9.91 -14.30
CA ASP A 270 -16.74 10.92 -15.36
C ASP A 270 -15.43 10.84 -16.16
N SER A 271 -15.54 10.40 -17.40
CA SER A 271 -14.41 10.33 -18.33
C SER A 271 -13.81 11.71 -18.63
N GLY A 272 -14.59 12.77 -18.57
CA GLY A 272 -14.10 14.14 -18.76
C GLY A 272 -13.16 14.58 -17.63
N MET A 273 -13.41 14.16 -16.41
CA MET A 273 -12.53 14.42 -15.26
C MET A 273 -11.21 13.64 -15.37
N ILE A 274 -11.24 12.43 -15.90
CA ILE A 274 -10.01 11.64 -16.16
C ILE A 274 -9.16 12.36 -17.21
N LEU A 275 -9.78 12.81 -18.31
CA LEU A 275 -9.10 13.51 -19.40
C LEU A 275 -8.45 14.82 -18.97
N GLY A 276 -9.20 15.66 -18.24
CA GLY A 276 -8.68 16.93 -17.74
C GLY A 276 -7.43 16.75 -16.87
N ASN A 277 -7.42 15.71 -16.05
CA ASN A 277 -6.28 15.40 -15.19
C ASN A 277 -5.08 14.85 -15.97
N LEU A 278 -5.30 13.99 -16.97
CA LEU A 278 -4.22 13.42 -17.80
C LEU A 278 -3.49 14.50 -18.59
N GLY A 279 -4.22 15.45 -19.19
CA GLY A 279 -3.63 16.58 -19.90
C GLY A 279 -2.86 17.51 -18.97
N ALA A 280 -3.41 17.83 -17.80
CA ALA A 280 -2.78 18.68 -16.81
C ALA A 280 -1.52 18.07 -16.19
N ALA A 281 -1.46 16.74 -16.07
CA ALA A 281 -0.30 16.02 -15.55
C ALA A 281 0.84 15.88 -16.58
N GLY A 282 0.66 16.29 -17.83
CA GLY A 282 1.64 16.11 -18.90
C GLY A 282 1.92 14.65 -19.25
N LEU A 283 1.11 13.71 -18.75
CA LEU A 283 1.28 12.26 -18.92
C LEU A 283 1.00 11.82 -20.38
N LEU A 284 0.24 12.63 -21.11
CA LEU A 284 -0.05 12.45 -22.53
C LEU A 284 0.86 13.32 -23.41
N GLY A 285 1.90 13.90 -22.81
CA GLY A 285 2.77 14.87 -23.49
C GLY A 285 3.31 14.33 -24.81
N GLU A 286 3.17 15.18 -25.80
CA GLU A 286 3.61 14.95 -27.16
C GLU A 286 5.03 14.35 -27.17
N GLY A 287 5.15 13.12 -27.66
CA GLY A 287 6.39 12.63 -28.23
C GLY A 287 7.58 12.34 -27.32
N LYS A 288 7.49 12.48 -25.99
CA LYS A 288 8.61 11.98 -25.15
C LYS A 288 8.78 10.46 -25.27
N ALA A 289 7.73 9.76 -25.65
CA ALA A 289 7.76 8.30 -25.82
C ALA A 289 8.29 7.82 -27.17
N ALA A 290 8.19 8.60 -28.24
CA ALA A 290 8.51 8.15 -29.61
C ALA A 290 9.95 8.43 -30.07
N GLY A 291 10.72 9.23 -29.34
CA GLY A 291 12.06 9.66 -29.82
C GLY A 291 13.20 9.62 -28.80
N GLN A 292 12.98 9.16 -27.57
CA GLN A 292 14.07 9.09 -26.60
C GLN A 292 14.96 7.86 -26.87
N THR A 293 16.18 8.13 -27.32
CA THR A 293 17.25 7.15 -27.57
C THR A 293 18.06 6.89 -26.31
N GLY A 294 17.46 6.74 -25.14
CA GLY A 294 18.17 6.52 -23.88
C GLY A 294 17.63 5.33 -23.09
N LEU A 295 18.33 5.00 -22.02
CA LEU A 295 17.89 4.05 -21.01
C LEU A 295 16.95 4.75 -20.03
N GLU A 296 15.90 4.06 -19.61
CA GLU A 296 15.02 4.49 -18.54
C GLU A 296 15.34 3.68 -17.29
N LEU A 297 15.61 4.37 -16.18
CA LEU A 297 15.81 3.74 -14.89
C LEU A 297 14.45 3.45 -14.23
N VAL A 298 14.22 2.19 -13.92
CA VAL A 298 13.06 1.75 -13.14
C VAL A 298 13.54 1.23 -11.80
N THR A 299 13.01 1.76 -10.73
CA THR A 299 13.28 1.26 -9.38
C THR A 299 12.18 0.32 -8.94
N TYR A 300 12.54 -0.75 -8.24
CA TYR A 300 11.59 -1.67 -7.66
C TYR A 300 12.03 -2.11 -6.27
N ILE A 301 11.08 -2.57 -5.47
CA ILE A 301 11.33 -3.04 -4.12
C ILE A 301 11.71 -4.52 -4.18
N LYS A 302 12.91 -4.85 -3.66
CA LYS A 302 13.34 -6.24 -3.51
C LYS A 302 12.43 -6.94 -2.51
N MET A 303 11.90 -8.11 -2.87
CA MET A 303 10.90 -8.82 -2.07
C MET A 303 11.38 -9.15 -0.65
N SER A 304 12.64 -9.55 -0.50
CA SER A 304 13.23 -9.88 0.80
C SER A 304 13.42 -8.68 1.72
N MET A 305 13.62 -7.49 1.16
CA MET A 305 13.98 -6.29 1.91
C MET A 305 12.82 -5.33 2.15
N GLY A 306 11.80 -5.33 1.29
CA GLY A 306 10.71 -4.39 1.38
C GLY A 306 11.22 -2.95 1.42
N ASP A 307 10.78 -2.18 2.40
CA ASP A 307 11.20 -0.80 2.63
C ASP A 307 12.55 -0.67 3.39
N GLY A 308 13.25 -1.78 3.63
CA GLY A 308 14.53 -1.80 4.31
C GLY A 308 14.48 -1.85 5.84
N ARG A 309 13.29 -1.80 6.47
CA ARG A 309 13.19 -1.88 7.94
C ARG A 309 13.74 -3.18 8.53
N LEU A 310 13.81 -4.23 7.73
CA LEU A 310 14.34 -5.55 8.10
C LEU A 310 15.74 -5.81 7.51
N ALA A 311 16.41 -4.81 6.98
CA ALA A 311 17.72 -4.95 6.33
C ALA A 311 18.84 -5.50 7.25
N HIS A 312 18.65 -5.40 8.58
CA HIS A 312 19.56 -5.95 9.58
C HIS A 312 19.41 -7.47 9.80
N ILE A 313 18.46 -8.15 9.14
CA ILE A 313 18.24 -9.59 9.26
C ILE A 313 19.04 -10.32 8.17
N PRO A 314 20.13 -11.03 8.51
CA PRO A 314 20.99 -11.68 7.51
C PRO A 314 20.24 -12.69 6.64
N TRP A 315 19.33 -13.45 7.20
CA TRP A 315 18.55 -14.44 6.45
C TRP A 315 17.69 -13.83 5.34
N LEU A 316 17.17 -12.62 5.55
CA LEU A 316 16.46 -11.89 4.50
C LEU A 316 17.41 -11.34 3.44
N GLN A 317 18.65 -11.00 3.82
CA GLN A 317 19.69 -10.61 2.88
C GLN A 317 20.15 -11.79 2.01
N GLU A 318 20.21 -12.97 2.57
CA GLU A 318 20.58 -14.22 1.88
C GLU A 318 19.45 -14.77 1.00
N MET A 319 18.20 -14.33 1.23
CA MET A 319 17.06 -14.78 0.45
C MET A 319 17.18 -14.28 -1.02
N PRO A 320 17.26 -15.20 -1.99
CA PRO A 320 17.42 -14.81 -3.39
C PRO A 320 16.15 -14.16 -3.93
N ASP A 321 16.34 -13.12 -4.72
CA ASP A 321 15.26 -12.52 -5.49
C ASP A 321 14.60 -13.57 -6.40
N PRO A 322 13.28 -13.67 -6.45
CA PRO A 322 12.60 -14.75 -7.19
C PRO A 322 12.83 -14.72 -8.69
N ILE A 323 13.17 -13.57 -9.27
CA ILE A 323 13.40 -13.41 -10.71
C ILE A 323 14.90 -13.44 -11.03
N SER A 324 15.69 -12.53 -10.44
CA SER A 324 17.12 -12.37 -10.74
C SER A 324 17.99 -13.41 -10.04
N LYS A 325 17.48 -14.05 -8.97
CA LYS A 325 18.23 -14.95 -8.06
C LYS A 325 19.38 -14.26 -7.31
N ALA A 326 19.51 -12.94 -7.40
CA ALA A 326 20.53 -12.19 -6.69
C ALA A 326 20.20 -12.08 -5.19
N CYS A 327 21.21 -12.30 -4.35
CA CYS A 327 21.18 -12.10 -2.91
C CYS A 327 21.93 -10.83 -2.54
N TRP A 328 21.80 -10.39 -1.28
CA TRP A 328 22.52 -9.25 -0.71
C TRP A 328 22.30 -7.96 -1.53
N ASP A 329 23.25 -7.18 -1.71
CA ASP A 329 23.36 -5.86 -2.33
C ASP A 329 22.21 -5.35 -3.23
N ASN A 330 22.23 -4.06 -3.52
CA ASN A 330 21.45 -3.47 -4.61
C ASN A 330 22.14 -3.76 -5.95
N TYR A 331 21.40 -4.25 -6.90
CA TYR A 331 21.91 -4.61 -8.23
C TYR A 331 21.13 -3.89 -9.33
N LEU A 332 21.77 -3.74 -10.47
CA LEU A 332 21.17 -3.20 -11.70
C LEU A 332 20.89 -4.36 -12.65
N MET A 333 19.61 -4.50 -13.05
CA MET A 333 19.22 -5.46 -14.06
C MET A 333 19.19 -4.80 -15.44
N VAL A 334 19.86 -5.43 -16.40
CA VAL A 334 19.83 -5.05 -17.81
C VAL A 334 19.60 -6.28 -18.67
N SER A 335 18.97 -6.13 -19.85
CA SER A 335 18.84 -7.23 -20.79
C SER A 335 20.21 -7.62 -21.35
N LEU A 336 20.40 -8.89 -21.73
CA LEU A 336 21.64 -9.35 -22.35
C LEU A 336 22.00 -8.55 -23.63
N VAL A 337 20.98 -8.22 -24.44
CA VAL A 337 21.16 -7.41 -25.64
C VAL A 337 21.62 -6.00 -25.28
N GLN A 338 21.09 -5.42 -24.23
CA GLN A 338 21.48 -4.08 -23.78
C GLN A 338 22.87 -4.10 -23.15
N ALA A 339 23.19 -5.13 -22.36
CA ALA A 339 24.52 -5.29 -21.75
C ALA A 339 25.63 -5.39 -22.82
N GLY A 340 25.34 -6.02 -23.96
CA GLY A 340 26.27 -6.08 -25.08
C GLY A 340 26.46 -4.77 -25.82
N LYS A 341 25.65 -3.75 -25.57
CA LYS A 341 25.74 -2.40 -26.18
C LYS A 341 26.34 -1.35 -25.26
N LEU A 342 26.42 -1.64 -23.95
CA LEU A 342 27.04 -0.81 -22.91
C LEU A 342 28.52 -1.12 -22.78
#